data_9de3c4858ca4a3e7c3fb84c912ce009f
#
_entry.id   9de3c4858ca4a3e7c3fb84c912ce009f
#
_cell.length_a   1.000
_cell.length_b   1.000
_cell.length_c   1.000
_cell.angle_alpha   90.00
_cell.angle_beta   90.00
_cell.angle_gamma   90.00
#
_symmetry.space_group_name_H-M   'P 1'
#
loop_
_entity.id
_entity.type
_entity.pdbx_description
1 polymer ?
#
loop_
_entity_poly.entity_id
_entity_poly.type
_entity_poly.pdbx_seq_one_letter_code
_entity_poly.pdbx_strand_id
1 'polypeptide(L)'
;MYEVVKTWETVLALLARKRNEGCLRYANFFPDERRMTRWIEQGEFFVQEEAEGALLLRRQKTFDLIWFLAPSEAAMVRLLTLLPRERTSVIEMVGRRSFCDELANLAAPFGWKRSRTLVRMSRLTPVEQYVCNESVKPARLDEAVAIQTLLERYFDPKKEQLPSLYEITEWILAEHLLVVHTATGAVGAFVIFDLLQSVLYLRYWFVLPEARGQGVGALLLRAFFARGAQTKRQILWVFEDNATAIGPQRHYGFKEEDMIDHVLINPMGGGSLV
;
A
#
# COMPACT_ATOMS: atom_id res chain seq x y z
N MET A 1 -6.19 -7.90 25.14
CA MET A 1 -7.48 -7.38 24.64
C MET A 1 -7.19 -6.15 23.79
N TYR A 2 -7.82 -6.03 22.63
CA TYR A 2 -7.65 -4.87 21.76
C TYR A 2 -8.34 -3.64 22.31
N GLU A 3 -7.60 -2.53 22.41
CA GLU A 3 -8.12 -1.24 22.83
C GLU A 3 -8.21 -0.30 21.62
N VAL A 4 -9.29 0.49 21.54
CA VAL A 4 -9.45 1.50 20.50
C VAL A 4 -8.44 2.62 20.73
N VAL A 5 -7.63 2.91 19.75
CA VAL A 5 -6.74 4.08 19.77
C VAL A 5 -7.57 5.34 19.59
N LYS A 6 -7.40 6.32 20.49
CA LYS A 6 -8.23 7.53 20.50
C LYS A 6 -7.55 8.75 19.88
N THR A 7 -6.23 8.80 19.89
CA THR A 7 -5.46 9.95 19.38
C THR A 7 -4.15 9.50 18.74
N TRP A 8 -3.60 10.32 17.87
CA TRP A 8 -2.30 10.09 17.26
C TRP A 8 -1.16 10.13 18.30
N GLU A 9 -1.27 10.97 19.32
CA GLU A 9 -0.30 11.06 20.41
C GLU A 9 -0.17 9.73 21.17
N THR A 10 -1.26 8.97 21.29
CA THR A 10 -1.23 7.62 21.86
C THR A 10 -0.33 6.69 21.04
N VAL A 11 -0.39 6.77 19.72
CA VAL A 11 0.47 5.98 18.82
C VAL A 11 1.93 6.41 18.97
N LEU A 12 2.20 7.71 19.01
CA LEU A 12 3.57 8.23 19.19
C LEU A 12 4.17 7.82 20.54
N ALA A 13 3.38 7.89 21.62
CA ALA A 13 3.80 7.45 22.94
C ALA A 13 4.12 5.95 22.98
N LEU A 14 3.27 5.13 22.35
CA LEU A 14 3.52 3.69 22.19
C LEU A 14 4.84 3.45 21.46
N LEU A 15 5.05 4.08 20.30
CA LEU A 15 6.26 3.90 19.50
C LEU A 15 7.53 4.32 20.26
N ALA A 16 7.48 5.45 20.98
CA ALA A 16 8.60 5.90 21.80
C ALA A 16 8.95 4.89 22.90
N ARG A 17 7.96 4.38 23.61
CA ARG A 17 8.13 3.35 24.65
C ARG A 17 8.68 2.06 24.03
N LYS A 18 8.06 1.53 22.99
CA LYS A 18 8.47 0.29 22.33
C LYS A 18 9.83 0.39 21.65
N ARG A 19 10.24 1.57 21.22
CA ARG A 19 11.61 1.81 20.74
C ARG A 19 12.63 1.62 21.85
N ASN A 20 12.39 2.18 23.04
CA ASN A 20 13.26 2.04 24.21
C ASN A 20 13.36 0.59 24.71
N GLU A 21 12.30 -0.21 24.49
CA GLU A 21 12.25 -1.64 24.80
C GLU A 21 12.89 -2.52 23.70
N GLY A 22 13.43 -1.93 22.62
CA GLY A 22 14.02 -2.67 21.49
C GLY A 22 13.02 -3.32 20.54
N CYS A 23 11.73 -3.07 20.69
CA CYS A 23 10.65 -3.72 19.93
C CYS A 23 10.57 -3.30 18.47
N LEU A 24 11.39 -2.38 17.98
CA LEU A 24 11.42 -2.01 16.56
C LEU A 24 12.37 -2.86 15.72
N ARG A 25 13.03 -3.86 16.32
CA ARG A 25 13.94 -4.74 15.59
C ARG A 25 13.17 -5.65 14.61
N TYR A 26 12.03 -6.16 15.05
CA TYR A 26 11.09 -6.93 14.25
C TYR A 26 9.77 -6.15 14.22
N ALA A 27 9.61 -5.31 13.22
CA ALA A 27 8.43 -4.45 13.08
C ALA A 27 8.08 -4.29 11.61
N ASN A 28 6.79 -4.29 11.32
CA ASN A 28 6.25 -3.97 10.00
C ASN A 28 5.41 -2.68 10.01
N PHE A 29 5.48 -1.89 11.10
CA PHE A 29 4.69 -0.68 11.27
C PHE A 29 5.47 0.56 10.82
N PHE A 30 4.96 1.22 9.79
CA PHE A 30 5.46 2.49 9.28
C PHE A 30 4.40 3.57 9.53
N PRO A 31 4.61 4.44 10.53
CA PRO A 31 3.61 5.43 10.92
C PRO A 31 3.39 6.47 9.81
N ASP A 32 2.12 6.69 9.50
CA ASP A 32 1.64 7.73 8.58
C ASP A 32 0.54 8.49 9.31
N GLU A 33 0.89 9.65 9.87
CA GLU A 33 -0.01 10.46 10.69
C GLU A 33 -1.33 10.77 9.97
N ARG A 34 -1.24 11.24 8.71
CA ARG A 34 -2.40 11.67 7.94
C ARG A 34 -3.43 10.55 7.74
N ARG A 35 -2.96 9.35 7.38
CA ARG A 35 -3.82 8.18 7.18
C ARG A 35 -4.35 7.64 8.51
N MET A 36 -3.48 7.51 9.50
CA MET A 36 -3.82 6.87 10.78
C MET A 36 -4.73 7.73 11.64
N THR A 37 -4.57 9.05 11.67
CA THR A 37 -5.49 9.96 12.35
C THR A 37 -6.94 9.72 11.89
N ARG A 38 -7.14 9.53 10.60
CA ARG A 38 -8.47 9.21 10.09
C ARG A 38 -8.99 7.85 10.57
N TRP A 39 -8.19 6.81 10.54
CA TRP A 39 -8.61 5.49 11.05
C TRP A 39 -8.97 5.55 12.53
N ILE A 40 -8.25 6.39 13.27
CA ILE A 40 -8.53 6.68 14.68
C ILE A 40 -9.89 7.39 14.83
N GLU A 41 -10.14 8.44 14.05
CA GLU A 41 -11.41 9.18 14.04
C GLU A 41 -12.61 8.30 13.66
N GLN A 42 -12.39 7.33 12.77
CA GLN A 42 -13.40 6.35 12.35
C GLN A 42 -13.58 5.19 13.35
N GLY A 43 -12.74 5.11 14.40
CA GLY A 43 -12.77 4.02 15.37
C GLY A 43 -12.31 2.68 14.78
N GLU A 44 -11.53 2.71 13.70
CA GLU A 44 -11.03 1.54 12.99
C GLU A 44 -9.65 1.08 13.47
N PHE A 45 -8.96 1.86 14.29
CA PHE A 45 -7.58 1.60 14.68
C PHE A 45 -7.49 1.15 16.15
N PHE A 46 -6.82 0.02 16.36
CA PHE A 46 -6.76 -0.66 17.66
C PHE A 46 -5.31 -1.00 18.00
N VAL A 47 -5.05 -1.14 19.30
CA VAL A 47 -3.77 -1.60 19.84
C VAL A 47 -4.00 -2.69 20.87
N GLN A 48 -3.09 -3.66 20.91
CA GLN A 48 -2.95 -4.60 22.01
C GLN A 48 -1.47 -4.60 22.43
N GLU A 49 -1.20 -4.16 23.64
CA GLU A 49 0.14 -4.21 24.22
C GLU A 49 0.35 -5.53 24.95
N GLU A 50 1.55 -6.07 24.81
CA GLU A 50 2.04 -7.25 25.49
C GLU A 50 3.38 -6.93 26.20
N ALA A 51 3.77 -7.79 27.15
CA ALA A 51 5.02 -7.60 27.90
C ALA A 51 6.25 -7.48 26.96
N GLU A 52 6.23 -8.18 25.81
CA GLU A 52 7.34 -8.21 24.86
C GLU A 52 6.92 -7.72 23.48
N GLY A 53 6.15 -6.65 23.41
CA GLY A 53 5.80 -6.07 22.10
C GLY A 53 4.42 -5.43 22.04
N ALA A 54 3.92 -5.25 20.82
CA ALA A 54 2.58 -4.76 20.59
C ALA A 54 2.04 -5.22 19.24
N LEU A 55 0.73 -5.39 19.17
CA LEU A 55 -0.03 -5.50 17.92
C LEU A 55 -0.80 -4.21 17.68
N LEU A 56 -0.78 -3.74 16.45
CA LEU A 56 -1.66 -2.69 15.97
C LEU A 56 -2.56 -3.30 14.89
N LEU A 57 -3.80 -2.87 14.84
CA LEU A 57 -4.80 -3.45 13.97
C LEU A 57 -5.67 -2.35 13.37
N ARG A 58 -5.85 -2.37 12.05
CA ARG A 58 -6.91 -1.63 11.38
C ARG A 58 -8.04 -2.59 10.98
N ARG A 59 -9.22 -2.37 11.51
CA ARG A 59 -10.42 -3.11 11.15
C ARG A 59 -10.99 -2.60 9.83
N GLN A 60 -11.07 -3.45 8.84
CA GLN A 60 -11.73 -3.16 7.58
C GLN A 60 -13.04 -3.98 7.47
N LYS A 61 -13.85 -3.74 6.44
CA LYS A 61 -15.16 -4.42 6.27
C LYS A 61 -15.04 -5.95 6.33
N THR A 62 -14.06 -6.55 5.65
CA THR A 62 -13.96 -7.99 5.43
C THR A 62 -12.71 -8.65 6.00
N PHE A 63 -11.73 -7.88 6.47
CA PHE A 63 -10.48 -8.37 7.05
C PHE A 63 -9.89 -7.34 8.01
N ASP A 64 -8.87 -7.74 8.74
CA ASP A 64 -8.09 -6.88 9.62
C ASP A 64 -6.66 -6.75 9.08
N LEU A 65 -6.15 -5.53 8.94
CA LEU A 65 -4.77 -5.26 8.59
C LEU A 65 -3.96 -5.17 9.89
N ILE A 66 -2.88 -5.92 9.96
CA ILE A 66 -2.14 -6.16 11.20
C ILE A 66 -0.72 -5.63 11.08
N TRP A 67 -0.27 -4.95 12.13
CA TRP A 67 1.13 -4.62 12.36
C TRP A 67 1.58 -5.14 13.71
N PHE A 68 2.87 -5.41 13.81
CA PHE A 68 3.51 -5.84 15.05
C PHE A 68 4.78 -5.05 15.32
N LEU A 69 5.10 -4.93 16.61
CA LEU A 69 6.34 -4.38 17.15
C LEU A 69 6.91 -5.42 18.11
N ALA A 70 8.08 -5.99 17.81
CA ALA A 70 8.67 -7.06 18.60
C ALA A 70 10.19 -6.94 18.74
N PRO A 71 10.78 -7.25 19.91
CA PRO A 71 12.23 -7.22 20.13
C PRO A 71 12.97 -8.43 19.55
N SER A 72 12.25 -9.53 19.27
CA SER A 72 12.81 -10.78 18.80
C SER A 72 11.82 -11.56 17.93
N GLU A 73 12.30 -12.53 17.17
CA GLU A 73 11.50 -13.48 16.40
C GLU A 73 10.49 -14.22 17.29
N ALA A 74 10.94 -14.73 18.44
CA ALA A 74 10.08 -15.44 19.37
C ALA A 74 8.93 -14.54 19.90
N ALA A 75 9.20 -13.27 20.16
CA ALA A 75 8.17 -12.31 20.56
C ALA A 75 7.21 -12.04 19.39
N MET A 76 7.71 -11.86 18.16
CA MET A 76 6.86 -11.70 16.97
C MET A 76 5.94 -12.90 16.80
N VAL A 77 6.46 -14.11 16.87
CA VAL A 77 5.67 -15.34 16.74
C VAL A 77 4.59 -15.39 17.82
N ARG A 78 4.92 -15.09 19.08
CA ARG A 78 3.90 -15.02 20.16
C ARG A 78 2.81 -14.01 19.85
N LEU A 79 3.16 -12.80 19.39
CA LEU A 79 2.16 -11.79 19.00
C LEU A 79 1.23 -12.31 17.90
N LEU A 80 1.75 -13.02 16.90
CA LEU A 80 0.93 -13.56 15.81
C LEU A 80 -0.04 -14.67 16.29
N THR A 81 0.27 -15.36 17.39
CA THR A 81 -0.66 -16.35 17.99
C THR A 81 -1.84 -15.72 18.74
N LEU A 82 -1.72 -14.45 19.11
CA LEU A 82 -2.77 -13.71 19.83
C LEU A 82 -3.85 -13.11 18.92
N LEU A 83 -3.65 -13.19 17.61
CA LEU A 83 -4.58 -12.60 16.65
C LEU A 83 -5.95 -13.31 16.63
N PRO A 84 -7.05 -12.55 16.52
CA PRO A 84 -8.38 -13.13 16.41
C PRO A 84 -8.48 -14.04 15.18
N ARG A 85 -8.98 -15.27 15.39
CA ARG A 85 -9.21 -16.24 14.30
C ARG A 85 -10.57 -16.11 13.62
N GLU A 86 -11.38 -15.20 14.10
CA GLU A 86 -12.77 -14.99 13.65
C GLU A 86 -12.85 -14.22 12.32
N ARG A 87 -11.75 -13.56 11.96
CA ARG A 87 -11.66 -12.74 10.75
C ARG A 87 -10.37 -13.05 9.99
N THR A 88 -10.40 -12.88 8.68
CA THR A 88 -9.19 -12.89 7.87
C THR A 88 -8.26 -11.78 8.34
N SER A 89 -7.00 -12.12 8.57
CA SER A 89 -5.95 -11.15 8.91
C SER A 89 -4.96 -11.02 7.76
N VAL A 90 -4.49 -9.81 7.51
CA VAL A 90 -3.50 -9.47 6.48
C VAL A 90 -2.32 -8.77 7.13
N ILE A 91 -1.11 -9.18 6.77
CA ILE A 91 0.15 -8.53 7.17
C ILE A 91 0.91 -8.16 5.90
N GLU A 92 1.41 -6.94 5.85
CA GLU A 92 2.39 -6.50 4.87
C GLU A 92 3.78 -6.47 5.52
N MET A 93 4.72 -7.16 4.91
CA MET A 93 6.11 -7.21 5.38
C MET A 93 7.01 -6.52 4.38
N VAL A 94 7.30 -5.24 4.66
CA VAL A 94 8.12 -4.39 3.82
C VAL A 94 9.57 -4.41 4.32
N GLY A 95 10.50 -4.76 3.44
CA GLY A 95 11.91 -4.82 3.80
C GLY A 95 12.79 -5.43 2.71
N ARG A 96 14.04 -5.75 3.06
CA ARG A 96 14.90 -6.55 2.19
C ARG A 96 14.33 -7.95 2.03
N ARG A 97 14.49 -8.54 0.86
CA ARG A 97 13.93 -9.85 0.53
C ARG A 97 14.29 -10.91 1.56
N SER A 98 15.57 -11.03 1.92
CA SER A 98 16.02 -12.04 2.88
C SER A 98 15.31 -11.93 4.24
N PHE A 99 15.13 -10.72 4.74
CA PHE A 99 14.43 -10.46 6.00
C PHE A 99 12.92 -10.77 5.90
N CYS A 100 12.28 -10.37 4.81
CA CYS A 100 10.85 -10.65 4.61
C CYS A 100 10.59 -12.15 4.42
N ASP A 101 11.46 -12.88 3.69
CA ASP A 101 11.38 -14.34 3.55
C ASP A 101 11.54 -15.05 4.89
N GLU A 102 12.49 -14.62 5.73
CA GLU A 102 12.68 -15.14 7.08
C GLU A 102 11.43 -14.97 7.94
N LEU A 103 10.86 -13.76 8.01
CA LEU A 103 9.64 -13.48 8.76
C LEU A 103 8.43 -14.27 8.24
N ALA A 104 8.30 -14.40 6.92
CA ALA A 104 7.22 -15.17 6.30
C ALA A 104 7.33 -16.67 6.67
N ASN A 105 8.55 -17.23 6.68
CA ASN A 105 8.79 -18.60 7.09
C ASN A 105 8.48 -18.83 8.57
N LEU A 106 8.83 -17.89 9.45
CA LEU A 106 8.49 -17.93 10.88
C LEU A 106 6.97 -17.86 11.12
N ALA A 107 6.23 -17.13 10.30
CA ALA A 107 4.79 -17.00 10.40
C ALA A 107 4.01 -18.21 9.82
N ALA A 108 4.58 -18.92 8.85
CA ALA A 108 3.91 -20.01 8.13
C ALA A 108 3.33 -21.14 9.02
N PRO A 109 4.01 -21.64 10.08
CA PRO A 109 3.45 -22.66 10.98
C PRO A 109 2.18 -22.22 11.70
N PHE A 110 1.92 -20.90 11.78
CA PHE A 110 0.76 -20.31 12.45
C PHE A 110 -0.39 -20.01 11.49
N GLY A 111 -0.35 -20.57 10.29
CA GLY A 111 -1.43 -20.46 9.29
C GLY A 111 -1.29 -19.28 8.33
N TRP A 112 -0.20 -18.50 8.43
CA TRP A 112 0.08 -17.40 7.51
C TRP A 112 0.57 -17.93 6.15
N LYS A 113 -0.05 -17.48 5.08
CA LYS A 113 0.32 -17.85 3.71
C LYS A 113 0.70 -16.60 2.93
N ARG A 114 1.83 -16.66 2.23
CA ARG A 114 2.22 -15.62 1.29
C ARG A 114 1.25 -15.63 0.11
N SER A 115 0.50 -14.55 -0.04
CA SER A 115 -0.48 -14.37 -1.10
C SER A 115 0.13 -13.73 -2.33
N ARG A 116 0.94 -12.69 -2.12
CA ARG A 116 1.62 -11.93 -3.18
C ARG A 116 2.93 -11.34 -2.66
N THR A 117 3.81 -11.01 -3.60
CA THR A 117 5.00 -10.20 -3.36
C THR A 117 4.98 -9.01 -4.31
N LEU A 118 5.15 -7.81 -3.76
CA LEU A 118 5.44 -6.63 -4.54
C LEU A 118 6.94 -6.36 -4.50
N VAL A 119 7.51 -5.92 -5.61
CA VAL A 119 8.88 -5.41 -5.69
C VAL A 119 8.82 -3.90 -5.85
N ARG A 120 9.72 -3.21 -5.16
CA ARG A 120 9.89 -1.77 -5.37
C ARG A 120 10.78 -1.55 -6.58
N MET A 121 10.32 -0.69 -7.48
CA MET A 121 11.11 -0.23 -8.61
C MET A 121 11.36 1.26 -8.48
N SER A 122 12.54 1.71 -8.90
CA SER A 122 12.88 3.13 -8.90
C SER A 122 13.76 3.53 -10.07
N ARG A 123 13.77 4.84 -10.34
CA ARG A 123 14.73 5.50 -11.23
C ARG A 123 15.05 6.89 -10.71
N LEU A 124 16.18 7.44 -11.11
CA LEU A 124 16.41 8.88 -11.02
C LEU A 124 15.52 9.60 -12.02
N THR A 125 15.04 10.79 -11.65
CA THR A 125 14.21 11.59 -12.58
C THR A 125 15.07 11.99 -13.77
N PRO A 126 14.67 11.68 -15.01
CA PRO A 126 15.40 12.07 -16.18
C PRO A 126 15.38 13.60 -16.36
N VAL A 127 16.44 14.12 -17.00
CA VAL A 127 16.49 15.54 -17.39
C VAL A 127 15.50 15.86 -18.51
N GLU A 128 15.16 14.84 -19.33
CA GLU A 128 14.21 14.97 -20.43
C GLU A 128 12.82 15.31 -19.92
N GLN A 129 12.20 16.32 -20.54
CA GLN A 129 10.84 16.71 -20.21
C GLN A 129 9.84 15.86 -21.00
N TYR A 130 8.87 15.33 -20.28
CA TYR A 130 7.73 14.64 -20.89
C TYR A 130 6.66 15.65 -21.26
N VAL A 131 6.13 15.54 -22.48
CA VAL A 131 5.00 16.37 -22.94
C VAL A 131 3.68 15.70 -22.54
N CYS A 132 2.82 16.45 -21.89
CA CYS A 132 1.47 16.00 -21.57
C CYS A 132 0.59 16.02 -22.83
N ASN A 133 -0.18 14.96 -23.02
CA ASN A 133 -1.18 14.88 -24.07
C ASN A 133 -2.51 15.53 -23.58
N GLU A 134 -3.18 16.26 -24.45
CA GLU A 134 -4.43 16.95 -24.12
C GLU A 134 -5.59 16.03 -23.72
N SER A 135 -5.53 14.73 -24.07
CA SER A 135 -6.52 13.75 -23.62
C SER A 135 -6.38 13.36 -22.15
N VAL A 136 -5.21 13.63 -21.52
CA VAL A 136 -4.99 13.39 -20.10
C VAL A 136 -5.39 14.64 -19.31
N LYS A 137 -6.34 14.51 -18.42
CA LYS A 137 -6.89 15.62 -17.61
C LYS A 137 -6.73 15.32 -16.12
N PRO A 138 -6.62 16.34 -15.25
CA PRO A 138 -6.88 16.16 -13.83
C PRO A 138 -8.30 15.60 -13.64
N ALA A 139 -8.46 14.66 -12.71
CA ALA A 139 -9.78 14.14 -12.39
C ALA A 139 -10.63 15.22 -11.69
N ARG A 140 -11.94 15.13 -11.87
CA ARG A 140 -12.92 16.02 -11.22
C ARG A 140 -13.49 15.37 -9.96
N LEU A 141 -13.99 16.18 -9.03
CA LEU A 141 -14.57 15.70 -7.78
C LEU A 141 -15.78 14.77 -7.99
N ASP A 142 -16.58 15.03 -9.02
CA ASP A 142 -17.73 14.18 -9.37
C ASP A 142 -17.34 12.81 -9.92
N GLU A 143 -16.05 12.58 -10.24
CA GLU A 143 -15.52 11.31 -10.72
C GLU A 143 -14.97 10.41 -9.58
N ALA A 144 -14.87 10.94 -8.36
CA ALA A 144 -14.27 10.22 -7.23
C ALA A 144 -14.93 8.86 -6.96
N VAL A 145 -16.27 8.80 -7.00
CA VAL A 145 -17.04 7.55 -6.78
C VAL A 145 -16.83 6.56 -7.92
N ALA A 146 -16.75 7.04 -9.16
CA ALA A 146 -16.49 6.18 -10.32
C ALA A 146 -15.10 5.56 -10.23
N ILE A 147 -14.08 6.34 -9.85
CA ILE A 147 -12.70 5.88 -9.65
C ILE A 147 -12.62 4.86 -8.51
N GLN A 148 -13.29 5.12 -7.38
CA GLN A 148 -13.37 4.15 -6.28
C GLN A 148 -13.99 2.83 -6.74
N THR A 149 -15.08 2.89 -7.49
CA THR A 149 -15.76 1.70 -8.04
C THR A 149 -14.83 0.90 -8.97
N LEU A 150 -14.03 1.57 -9.80
CA LEU A 150 -13.04 0.91 -10.64
C LEU A 150 -11.93 0.26 -9.80
N LEU A 151 -11.44 0.93 -8.76
CA LEU A 151 -10.46 0.36 -7.84
C LEU A 151 -11.02 -0.89 -7.14
N GLU A 152 -12.21 -0.82 -6.58
CA GLU A 152 -12.86 -1.95 -5.90
C GLU A 152 -13.16 -3.13 -6.84
N ARG A 153 -13.43 -2.85 -8.11
CA ARG A 153 -13.72 -3.87 -9.13
C ARG A 153 -12.49 -4.61 -9.63
N TYR A 154 -11.38 -3.91 -9.79
CA TYR A 154 -10.21 -4.45 -10.51
C TYR A 154 -8.99 -4.72 -9.62
N PHE A 155 -9.00 -4.29 -8.36
CA PHE A 155 -7.92 -4.50 -7.39
C PHE A 155 -8.43 -5.30 -6.18
N ASP A 156 -7.56 -6.10 -5.60
CA ASP A 156 -7.90 -6.91 -4.43
C ASP A 156 -7.53 -6.17 -3.14
N PRO A 157 -8.51 -5.75 -2.32
CA PRO A 157 -8.24 -4.95 -1.12
C PRO A 157 -7.36 -5.66 -0.07
N LYS A 158 -7.23 -6.99 -0.15
CA LYS A 158 -6.35 -7.76 0.74
C LYS A 158 -4.90 -7.77 0.26
N LYS A 159 -4.65 -7.42 -0.99
CA LYS A 159 -3.32 -7.44 -1.62
C LYS A 159 -2.80 -6.04 -1.92
N GLU A 160 -3.71 -5.08 -1.99
CA GLU A 160 -3.43 -3.68 -2.35
C GLU A 160 -4.28 -2.81 -1.46
N GLN A 161 -3.68 -2.00 -0.60
CA GLN A 161 -4.40 -1.13 0.33
C GLN A 161 -5.26 -0.10 -0.41
N LEU A 162 -6.50 -0.47 -0.79
CA LEU A 162 -7.37 0.41 -1.54
C LEU A 162 -7.68 1.69 -0.76
N PRO A 163 -7.66 2.85 -1.44
CA PRO A 163 -7.95 4.12 -0.82
C PRO A 163 -9.44 4.26 -0.50
N SER A 164 -9.71 4.99 0.55
CA SER A 164 -11.06 5.49 0.85
C SER A 164 -11.48 6.55 -0.16
N LEU A 165 -12.78 6.79 -0.28
CA LEU A 165 -13.32 7.89 -1.11
C LEU A 165 -12.70 9.24 -0.75
N TYR A 166 -12.43 9.45 0.51
CA TYR A 166 -11.78 10.66 0.98
C TYR A 166 -10.32 10.80 0.47
N GLU A 167 -9.51 9.74 0.55
CA GLU A 167 -8.14 9.77 0.01
C GLU A 167 -8.15 10.06 -1.50
N ILE A 168 -9.12 9.49 -2.23
CA ILE A 168 -9.33 9.79 -3.66
C ILE A 168 -9.66 11.27 -3.85
N THR A 169 -10.58 11.81 -3.05
CA THR A 169 -10.97 13.24 -3.11
C THR A 169 -9.77 14.15 -2.84
N GLU A 170 -8.91 13.81 -1.87
CA GLU A 170 -7.70 14.57 -1.59
C GLU A 170 -6.71 14.55 -2.75
N TRP A 171 -6.49 13.41 -3.41
CA TRP A 171 -5.63 13.35 -4.60
C TRP A 171 -6.22 14.16 -5.76
N ILE A 172 -7.55 14.19 -5.93
CA ILE A 172 -8.20 15.04 -6.94
C ILE A 172 -7.94 16.52 -6.62
N LEU A 173 -8.18 16.96 -5.38
CA LEU A 173 -7.95 18.35 -4.96
C LEU A 173 -6.49 18.79 -5.08
N ALA A 174 -5.55 17.87 -4.87
CA ALA A 174 -4.13 18.10 -5.04
C ALA A 174 -3.66 17.99 -6.50
N GLU A 175 -4.54 17.68 -7.45
CA GLU A 175 -4.22 17.33 -8.84
C GLU A 175 -3.22 16.17 -8.99
N HIS A 176 -3.23 15.25 -8.05
CA HIS A 176 -2.42 14.03 -8.02
C HIS A 176 -3.15 12.81 -8.61
N LEU A 177 -4.29 13.03 -9.25
CA LEU A 177 -5.06 12.03 -9.95
C LEU A 177 -5.39 12.52 -11.36
N LEU A 178 -4.85 11.82 -12.37
CA LEU A 178 -5.06 12.13 -13.77
C LEU A 178 -5.90 11.04 -14.44
N VAL A 179 -6.77 11.42 -15.36
CA VAL A 179 -7.69 10.52 -16.06
C VAL A 179 -7.62 10.67 -17.57
N VAL A 180 -8.01 9.61 -18.27
CA VAL A 180 -8.40 9.63 -19.69
C VAL A 180 -9.84 9.13 -19.78
N HIS A 181 -10.68 9.88 -20.45
CA HIS A 181 -12.09 9.53 -20.64
C HIS A 181 -12.30 8.64 -21.87
N THR A 182 -13.33 7.80 -21.78
CA THR A 182 -13.87 7.08 -22.93
C THR A 182 -14.61 8.04 -23.88
N ALA A 183 -14.99 7.56 -25.05
CA ALA A 183 -15.84 8.33 -26.00
C ALA A 183 -17.19 8.73 -25.40
N THR A 184 -17.68 8.02 -24.37
CA THR A 184 -18.92 8.33 -23.66
C THR A 184 -18.74 9.33 -22.51
N GLY A 185 -17.52 9.79 -22.26
CA GLY A 185 -17.18 10.70 -21.16
C GLY A 185 -16.95 10.03 -19.80
N ALA A 186 -17.04 8.71 -19.70
CA ALA A 186 -16.72 7.99 -18.47
C ALA A 186 -15.20 7.87 -18.25
N VAL A 187 -14.76 7.65 -17.01
CA VAL A 187 -13.34 7.39 -16.72
C VAL A 187 -12.93 6.04 -17.32
N GLY A 188 -12.03 6.09 -18.32
CA GLY A 188 -11.51 4.90 -19.01
C GLY A 188 -10.15 4.45 -18.52
N ALA A 189 -9.37 5.37 -17.95
CA ALA A 189 -8.05 5.08 -17.38
C ALA A 189 -7.67 6.17 -16.38
N PHE A 190 -6.82 5.82 -15.42
CA PHE A 190 -6.30 6.80 -14.45
C PHE A 190 -4.91 6.46 -13.96
N VAL A 191 -4.23 7.47 -13.43
CA VAL A 191 -3.01 7.36 -12.64
C VAL A 191 -3.15 8.17 -11.36
N ILE A 192 -2.81 7.54 -10.22
CA ILE A 192 -2.80 8.17 -8.89
C ILE A 192 -1.37 8.18 -8.38
N PHE A 193 -0.92 9.29 -7.83
CA PHE A 193 0.45 9.44 -7.36
C PHE A 193 0.55 10.40 -6.17
N ASP A 194 1.68 10.32 -5.46
CA ASP A 194 2.07 11.30 -4.45
C ASP A 194 3.32 12.04 -4.90
N LEU A 195 3.39 13.34 -4.57
CA LEU A 195 4.59 14.15 -4.60
C LEU A 195 5.10 14.30 -3.18
N LEU A 196 6.11 13.51 -2.82
CA LEU A 196 6.71 13.47 -1.49
C LEU A 196 8.05 14.20 -1.52
N GLN A 197 8.05 15.52 -1.32
CA GLN A 197 9.25 16.37 -1.39
C GLN A 197 10.04 16.16 -2.70
N SER A 198 11.06 15.31 -2.65
CA SER A 198 11.93 15.02 -3.80
C SER A 198 11.59 13.70 -4.52
N VAL A 199 10.48 13.05 -4.17
CA VAL A 199 10.09 11.75 -4.72
C VAL A 199 8.72 11.84 -5.37
N LEU A 200 8.61 11.37 -6.60
CA LEU A 200 7.34 11.06 -7.27
C LEU A 200 7.02 9.59 -7.03
N TYR A 201 5.88 9.32 -6.40
CA TYR A 201 5.47 7.97 -6.03
C TYR A 201 4.19 7.57 -6.75
N LEU A 202 4.27 6.59 -7.67
CA LEU A 202 3.13 5.99 -8.35
C LEU A 202 2.37 5.09 -7.37
N ARG A 203 1.11 5.43 -7.10
CA ARG A 203 0.21 4.64 -6.25
C ARG A 203 -0.59 3.62 -7.05
N TYR A 204 -1.34 4.10 -8.06
CA TYR A 204 -2.19 3.27 -8.91
C TYR A 204 -2.07 3.73 -10.35
N TRP A 205 -2.04 2.78 -11.25
CA TRP A 205 -2.07 2.98 -12.68
C TRP A 205 -3.01 1.95 -13.30
N PHE A 206 -4.07 2.42 -13.90
CA PHE A 206 -5.15 1.58 -14.40
C PHE A 206 -5.59 2.00 -15.80
N VAL A 207 -5.89 1.01 -16.63
CA VAL A 207 -6.51 1.17 -17.95
C VAL A 207 -7.58 0.10 -18.08
N LEU A 208 -8.80 0.50 -18.42
CA LEU A 208 -9.90 -0.43 -18.69
C LEU A 208 -9.47 -1.49 -19.72
N PRO A 209 -9.87 -2.77 -19.54
CA PRO A 209 -9.45 -3.85 -20.44
C PRO A 209 -9.65 -3.54 -21.92
N GLU A 210 -10.78 -2.93 -22.28
CA GLU A 210 -11.15 -2.55 -23.65
C GLU A 210 -10.31 -1.42 -24.24
N ALA A 211 -9.64 -0.63 -23.43
CA ALA A 211 -8.76 0.46 -23.85
C ALA A 211 -7.26 0.09 -23.85
N ARG A 212 -6.95 -1.15 -23.44
CA ARG A 212 -5.55 -1.64 -23.45
C ARG A 212 -5.05 -1.84 -24.88
N GLY A 213 -3.73 -1.74 -25.05
CA GLY A 213 -3.09 -1.85 -26.38
C GLY A 213 -3.23 -0.61 -27.26
N GLN A 214 -4.01 0.39 -26.86
CA GLN A 214 -4.25 1.63 -27.63
C GLN A 214 -3.33 2.79 -27.21
N GLY A 215 -2.27 2.54 -26.44
CA GLY A 215 -1.34 3.56 -26.00
C GLY A 215 -1.78 4.43 -24.83
N VAL A 216 -3.02 4.28 -24.32
CA VAL A 216 -3.60 5.11 -23.25
C VAL A 216 -2.76 5.06 -21.97
N GLY A 217 -2.26 3.88 -21.61
CA GLY A 217 -1.39 3.73 -20.44
C GLY A 217 -0.08 4.51 -20.56
N ALA A 218 0.51 4.57 -21.75
CA ALA A 218 1.72 5.36 -21.99
C ALA A 218 1.46 6.87 -21.90
N LEU A 219 0.29 7.34 -22.36
CA LEU A 219 -0.10 8.75 -22.23
C LEU A 219 -0.20 9.15 -20.75
N LEU A 220 -0.84 8.33 -19.92
CA LEU A 220 -0.95 8.55 -18.48
C LEU A 220 0.43 8.57 -17.81
N LEU A 221 1.31 7.62 -18.12
CA LEU A 221 2.66 7.59 -17.55
C LEU A 221 3.49 8.81 -17.94
N ARG A 222 3.41 9.27 -19.20
CA ARG A 222 4.11 10.50 -19.63
C ARG A 222 3.60 11.71 -18.84
N ALA A 223 2.28 11.84 -18.64
CA ALA A 223 1.70 12.92 -17.84
C ALA A 223 2.12 12.84 -16.37
N PHE A 224 2.13 11.63 -15.78
CA PHE A 224 2.66 11.37 -14.45
C PHE A 224 4.13 11.80 -14.34
N PHE A 225 4.99 11.45 -15.29
CA PHE A 225 6.40 11.84 -15.28
C PHE A 225 6.57 13.36 -15.41
N ALA A 226 5.74 14.02 -16.22
CA ALA A 226 5.76 15.47 -16.33
C ALA A 226 5.43 16.16 -15.00
N ARG A 227 4.48 15.62 -14.21
CA ARG A 227 4.17 16.12 -12.86
C ARG A 227 5.34 15.98 -11.88
N GLY A 228 6.18 14.97 -12.09
CA GLY A 228 7.36 14.71 -11.26
C GLY A 228 8.67 15.31 -11.78
N ALA A 229 8.68 16.20 -12.76
CA ALA A 229 9.89 16.73 -13.40
C ALA A 229 10.86 17.41 -12.42
N GLN A 230 10.36 17.96 -11.32
CA GLN A 230 11.16 18.63 -10.27
C GLN A 230 11.61 17.68 -9.14
N THR A 231 11.20 16.42 -9.17
CA THR A 231 11.61 15.43 -8.17
C THR A 231 13.02 14.89 -8.50
N LYS A 232 13.69 14.31 -7.52
CA LYS A 232 15.00 13.66 -7.70
C LYS A 232 14.86 12.19 -8.10
N ARG A 233 13.80 11.56 -7.65
CA ARG A 233 13.58 10.12 -7.76
C ARG A 233 12.11 9.81 -8.02
N GLN A 234 11.89 8.74 -8.75
CA GLN A 234 10.56 8.20 -9.02
C GLN A 234 10.52 6.75 -8.55
N ILE A 235 9.47 6.38 -7.84
CA ILE A 235 9.30 5.03 -7.26
C ILE A 235 7.92 4.48 -7.54
N LEU A 236 7.81 3.16 -7.55
CA LEU A 236 6.55 2.42 -7.61
C LEU A 236 6.71 1.05 -6.95
N TRP A 237 5.57 0.45 -6.64
CA TRP A 237 5.47 -0.95 -6.28
C TRP A 237 4.68 -1.70 -7.35
N VAL A 238 5.12 -2.91 -7.67
CA VAL A 238 4.48 -3.76 -8.68
C VAL A 238 4.55 -5.21 -8.22
N PHE A 239 3.51 -5.99 -8.50
CA PHE A 239 3.55 -7.43 -8.26
C PHE A 239 4.68 -8.08 -9.04
N GLU A 240 5.47 -8.91 -8.37
CA GLU A 240 6.66 -9.58 -8.92
C GLU A 240 6.30 -10.47 -10.15
N ASP A 241 5.11 -11.02 -10.17
CA ASP A 241 4.59 -11.86 -11.25
C ASP A 241 3.84 -11.08 -12.35
N ASN A 242 3.75 -9.75 -12.25
CA ASN A 242 3.05 -8.91 -13.23
C ASN A 242 3.99 -8.42 -14.34
N ALA A 243 4.39 -9.33 -15.22
CA ALA A 243 5.25 -8.99 -16.37
C ALA A 243 4.68 -7.88 -17.26
N THR A 244 3.34 -7.80 -17.37
CA THR A 244 2.65 -6.76 -18.17
C THR A 244 2.85 -5.36 -17.61
N ALA A 245 2.95 -5.21 -16.29
CA ALA A 245 3.24 -3.93 -15.66
C ALA A 245 4.76 -3.65 -15.61
N ILE A 246 5.58 -4.67 -15.29
CA ILE A 246 7.04 -4.53 -15.16
C ILE A 246 7.70 -4.11 -16.48
N GLY A 247 7.29 -4.69 -17.60
CA GLY A 247 7.87 -4.42 -18.92
C GLY A 247 7.87 -2.92 -19.27
N PRO A 248 6.74 -2.23 -19.26
CA PRO A 248 6.68 -0.78 -19.48
C PRO A 248 7.56 0.01 -18.51
N GLN A 249 7.60 -0.36 -17.23
CA GLN A 249 8.41 0.36 -16.24
C GLN A 249 9.91 0.23 -16.52
N ARG A 250 10.38 -0.98 -16.88
CA ARG A 250 11.77 -1.18 -17.32
C ARG A 250 12.10 -0.36 -18.58
N HIS A 251 11.16 -0.26 -19.54
CA HIS A 251 11.32 0.58 -20.73
C HIS A 251 11.53 2.06 -20.37
N TYR A 252 10.86 2.55 -19.33
CA TYR A 252 11.08 3.92 -18.82
C TYR A 252 12.27 4.05 -17.86
N GLY A 253 13.12 3.03 -17.75
CA GLY A 253 14.38 3.08 -17.00
C GLY A 253 14.24 2.77 -15.50
N PHE A 254 13.08 2.29 -15.03
CA PHE A 254 12.95 1.79 -13.67
C PHE A 254 13.74 0.49 -13.49
N LYS A 255 14.39 0.39 -12.34
CA LYS A 255 15.12 -0.81 -11.91
C LYS A 255 14.53 -1.34 -10.62
N GLU A 256 14.49 -2.65 -10.48
CA GLU A 256 14.10 -3.32 -9.24
C GLU A 256 15.14 -3.05 -8.15
N GLU A 257 14.67 -2.89 -6.93
CA GLU A 257 15.47 -2.75 -5.73
C GLU A 257 15.41 -4.02 -4.89
N ASP A 258 16.37 -4.18 -3.98
CA ASP A 258 16.30 -5.20 -2.92
C ASP A 258 15.35 -4.74 -1.80
N MET A 259 14.14 -4.37 -2.21
CA MET A 259 13.07 -3.95 -1.32
C MET A 259 11.78 -4.57 -1.84
N ILE A 260 11.17 -5.41 -1.02
CA ILE A 260 9.93 -6.10 -1.34
C ILE A 260 8.87 -5.84 -0.27
N ASP A 261 7.65 -6.17 -0.61
CA ASP A 261 6.52 -6.29 0.32
C ASP A 261 5.87 -7.67 0.14
N HIS A 262 5.98 -8.51 1.15
CA HIS A 262 5.23 -9.77 1.22
C HIS A 262 3.87 -9.51 1.86
N VAL A 263 2.82 -9.72 1.10
CA VAL A 263 1.45 -9.75 1.62
C VAL A 263 1.15 -11.16 2.12
N LEU A 264 1.08 -11.30 3.43
CA LEU A 264 0.68 -12.55 4.10
C LEU A 264 -0.79 -12.49 4.50
N ILE A 265 -1.50 -13.59 4.27
CA ILE A 265 -2.91 -13.73 4.65
C ILE A 265 -3.06 -14.94 5.57
N ASN A 266 -3.74 -14.73 6.70
CA ASN A 266 -4.24 -15.79 7.54
C ASN A 266 -5.77 -15.85 7.38
N PRO A 267 -6.31 -16.84 6.65
CA PRO A 267 -7.74 -16.92 6.40
C PRO A 267 -8.50 -17.27 7.66
N MET A 268 -9.74 -16.81 7.77
CA MET A 268 -10.66 -17.16 8.86
C MET A 268 -10.80 -18.68 8.99
N GLY A 269 -10.67 -19.22 10.21
CA GLY A 269 -10.89 -20.64 10.51
C GLY A 269 -9.77 -21.59 10.05
N GLY A 270 -8.66 -21.09 9.53
CA GLY A 270 -7.53 -21.90 9.10
C GLY A 270 -6.58 -22.26 10.23
N GLY A 271 -6.78 -23.40 10.87
CA GLY A 271 -5.75 -23.98 11.73
C GLY A 271 -6.24 -24.45 13.08
N SER A 272 -6.84 -25.62 13.13
CA SER A 272 -6.69 -26.50 14.30
C SER A 272 -5.21 -26.83 14.38
N LEU A 273 -4.51 -26.26 15.32
CA LEU A 273 -3.23 -26.79 15.77
C LEU A 273 -3.53 -28.11 16.46
N VAL A 274 -3.29 -29.23 15.81
CA VAL A 274 -3.15 -30.56 16.41
C VAL A 274 -1.82 -30.64 17.12
#